data_0de64034db40aeb362b7ca0c9a652413
#
_entry.id   0de64034db40aeb362b7ca0c9a652413
#
_cell.length_a   1.000
_cell.length_b   1.000
_cell.length_c   1.000
_cell.angle_alpha   90.00
_cell.angle_beta   90.00
_cell.angle_gamma   90.00
#
_symmetry.space_group_name_H-M   'P 1'
#
loop_
_entity.id
_entity.type
_entity.pdbx_description
1 polymer ?
#
loop_
_entity_poly.entity_id
_entity_poly.type
_entity_poly.pdbx_seq_one_letter_code
_entity_poly.pdbx_strand_id
1 'polypeptide(L)'
;MAGIVGITEIKNRLPQDFVDNLYELFTPGVVDNIFRGIAEKRLTTLRVNTLKYDIQSLMKYFKEINIKFERVLWYNDALIIKNANEKDIQKLDIYQKGYIYLQSLSSMVPPLVLNPKEGENILDLTAAPGSKTTQIAALMNGKGYVLANELDKLRCERLKYNVQSQGTDIVEVVNGRGEKIGEQYPEKFDKVLLDTPCSGEGRFT
;
A
#
# COMPACT_ATOMS: atom_id res chain seq x y z
N MET A 1 5.23 -25.10 -14.46
CA MET A 1 3.77 -25.25 -14.22
C MET A 1 3.60 -25.17 -12.71
N ALA A 2 3.12 -24.05 -12.18
CA ALA A 2 2.74 -23.99 -10.78
C ALA A 2 1.48 -24.84 -10.64
N GLY A 3 1.54 -25.91 -9.81
CA GLY A 3 0.41 -26.79 -9.58
C GLY A 3 -0.76 -25.99 -9.03
N ILE A 4 -1.95 -26.24 -9.55
CA ILE A 4 -3.20 -25.74 -9.00
C ILE A 4 -3.33 -26.38 -7.62
N VAL A 5 -3.05 -25.59 -6.57
CA VAL A 5 -3.32 -26.00 -5.19
C VAL A 5 -4.83 -26.21 -5.08
N GLY A 6 -5.26 -27.43 -4.75
CA GLY A 6 -6.68 -27.74 -4.67
C GLY A 6 -7.36 -26.95 -3.53
N ILE A 7 -8.63 -26.57 -3.70
CA ILE A 7 -9.44 -25.86 -2.67
C ILE A 7 -9.35 -26.57 -1.31
N THR A 8 -9.34 -27.90 -1.29
CA THR A 8 -9.22 -28.70 -0.07
C THR A 8 -7.88 -28.48 0.65
N GLU A 9 -6.78 -28.36 -0.11
CA GLU A 9 -5.46 -28.10 0.49
C GLU A 9 -5.40 -26.71 1.13
N ILE A 10 -6.03 -25.71 0.51
CA ILE A 10 -6.11 -24.36 1.05
C ILE A 10 -6.95 -24.34 2.33
N LYS A 11 -8.12 -24.97 2.33
CA LYS A 11 -8.96 -25.09 3.53
C LYS A 11 -8.19 -25.66 4.72
N ASN A 12 -7.36 -26.68 4.49
CA ASN A 12 -6.57 -27.31 5.54
C ASN A 12 -5.43 -26.45 6.09
N ARG A 13 -5.04 -25.38 5.38
CA ARG A 13 -4.01 -24.42 5.82
C ARG A 13 -4.57 -23.23 6.58
N LEU A 14 -5.88 -23.02 6.48
CA LEU A 14 -6.55 -21.88 7.11
C LEU A 14 -7.06 -22.25 8.49
N PRO A 15 -7.18 -21.27 9.42
CA PRO A 15 -7.85 -21.49 10.71
C PRO A 15 -9.28 -21.98 10.49
N GLN A 16 -9.69 -23.03 11.23
CA GLN A 16 -11.00 -23.64 11.04
C GLN A 16 -12.14 -22.63 11.29
N ASP A 17 -12.03 -21.82 12.35
CA ASP A 17 -13.02 -20.78 12.65
C ASP A 17 -13.22 -19.78 11.49
N PHE A 18 -12.14 -19.46 10.78
CA PHE A 18 -12.24 -18.60 9.60
C PHE A 18 -13.01 -19.29 8.45
N VAL A 19 -12.73 -20.57 8.22
CA VAL A 19 -13.41 -21.38 7.19
C VAL A 19 -14.90 -21.49 7.52
N ASP A 20 -15.24 -21.77 8.77
CA ASP A 20 -16.63 -21.92 9.24
C ASP A 20 -17.40 -20.61 9.11
N ASN A 21 -16.82 -19.50 9.55
CA ASN A 21 -17.41 -18.16 9.38
C ASN A 21 -17.68 -17.81 7.91
N LEU A 22 -16.81 -18.21 6.99
CA LEU A 22 -17.06 -17.97 5.56
C LEU A 22 -18.31 -18.72 5.07
N TYR A 23 -18.53 -19.97 5.53
CA TYR A 23 -19.71 -20.75 5.16
C TYR A 23 -20.99 -20.28 5.86
N GLU A 24 -20.90 -19.63 7.03
CA GLU A 24 -22.03 -18.98 7.67
C GLU A 24 -22.45 -17.70 6.94
N LEU A 25 -21.49 -16.93 6.43
CA LEU A 25 -21.73 -15.62 5.83
C LEU A 25 -22.05 -15.69 4.33
N PHE A 26 -21.54 -16.69 3.61
CA PHE A 26 -21.61 -16.75 2.16
C PHE A 26 -22.06 -18.10 1.64
N THR A 27 -22.62 -18.10 0.43
CA THR A 27 -22.99 -19.34 -0.26
C THR A 27 -21.74 -20.16 -0.64
N PRO A 28 -21.81 -21.50 -0.73
CA PRO A 28 -20.67 -22.35 -1.04
C PRO A 28 -19.88 -21.95 -2.31
N GLY A 29 -20.58 -21.49 -3.36
CA GLY A 29 -19.93 -21.04 -4.59
C GLY A 29 -19.11 -19.78 -4.43
N VAL A 30 -19.53 -18.84 -3.55
CA VAL A 30 -18.76 -17.64 -3.19
C VAL A 30 -17.53 -18.05 -2.37
N VAL A 31 -17.71 -18.93 -1.40
CA VAL A 31 -16.62 -19.45 -0.56
C VAL A 31 -15.55 -20.15 -1.42
N ASP A 32 -15.93 -20.97 -2.39
CA ASP A 32 -14.99 -21.60 -3.30
C ASP A 32 -14.21 -20.57 -4.14
N ASN A 33 -14.84 -19.50 -4.58
CA ASN A 33 -14.15 -18.40 -5.28
C ASN A 33 -13.17 -17.66 -4.36
N ILE A 34 -13.51 -17.46 -3.08
CA ILE A 34 -12.58 -16.88 -2.09
C ILE A 34 -11.36 -17.77 -1.93
N PHE A 35 -11.53 -19.10 -1.78
CA PHE A 35 -10.40 -20.01 -1.66
C PHE A 35 -9.54 -20.09 -2.93
N ARG A 36 -10.14 -20.02 -4.12
CA ARG A 36 -9.36 -19.88 -5.37
C ARG A 36 -8.54 -18.59 -5.38
N GLY A 37 -9.13 -17.47 -4.95
CA GLY A 37 -8.41 -16.20 -4.84
C GLY A 37 -7.24 -16.26 -3.85
N ILE A 38 -7.40 -16.97 -2.72
CA ILE A 38 -6.33 -17.18 -1.74
C ILE A 38 -5.20 -18.04 -2.35
N ALA A 39 -5.54 -19.01 -3.22
CA ALA A 39 -4.58 -19.87 -3.91
C ALA A 39 -3.75 -19.13 -4.97
N GLU A 40 -4.27 -18.04 -5.49
CA GLU A 40 -3.58 -17.32 -6.55
C GLU A 40 -2.32 -16.63 -6.04
N LYS A 41 -1.23 -16.75 -6.81
CA LYS A 41 0.01 -16.05 -6.52
C LYS A 41 -0.23 -14.53 -6.61
N ARG A 42 0.03 -13.83 -5.53
CA ARG A 42 -0.01 -12.36 -5.54
C ARG A 42 1.00 -11.79 -6.53
N LEU A 43 0.51 -10.92 -7.39
CA LEU A 43 1.36 -10.19 -8.32
C LEU A 43 2.10 -9.07 -7.57
N THR A 44 3.35 -8.84 -7.96
CA THR A 44 4.10 -7.68 -7.49
C THR A 44 3.49 -6.42 -8.11
N THR A 45 3.13 -5.46 -7.28
CA THR A 45 2.58 -4.18 -7.71
C THR A 45 3.38 -3.04 -7.09
N LEU A 46 3.48 -1.95 -7.83
CA LEU A 46 4.21 -0.76 -7.39
C LEU A 46 3.58 0.50 -7.97
N ARG A 47 3.90 1.63 -7.36
CA ARG A 47 3.64 2.94 -7.95
C ARG A 47 4.95 3.71 -8.15
N VAL A 48 4.96 4.59 -9.15
CA VAL A 48 6.04 5.57 -9.30
C VAL A 48 5.91 6.65 -8.22
N ASN A 49 7.02 7.15 -7.75
CA ASN A 49 7.07 8.33 -6.90
C ASN A 49 7.16 9.58 -7.79
N THR A 50 6.04 10.21 -8.04
CA THR A 50 5.94 11.36 -8.96
C THR A 50 6.70 12.61 -8.49
N LEU A 51 7.15 12.64 -7.23
CA LEU A 51 8.04 13.69 -6.72
C LEU A 51 9.48 13.58 -7.25
N LYS A 52 9.89 12.37 -7.69
CA LYS A 52 11.27 12.07 -8.09
C LYS A 52 11.41 11.51 -9.50
N TYR A 53 10.36 10.88 -10.01
CA TYR A 53 10.45 10.14 -11.27
C TYR A 53 9.09 10.11 -11.97
N ASP A 54 9.05 9.90 -13.26
CA ASP A 54 7.82 9.83 -14.04
C ASP A 54 7.55 8.42 -14.56
N ILE A 55 6.28 8.13 -14.82
CA ILE A 55 5.84 6.80 -15.24
C ILE A 55 6.37 6.40 -16.63
N GLN A 56 6.59 7.36 -17.55
CA GLN A 56 7.10 7.06 -18.88
C GLN A 56 8.55 6.60 -18.83
N SER A 57 9.37 7.31 -18.05
CA SER A 57 10.75 6.95 -17.78
C SER A 57 10.84 5.58 -17.08
N LEU A 58 9.96 5.30 -16.11
CA LEU A 58 9.87 3.99 -15.46
C LEU A 58 9.55 2.88 -16.44
N MET A 59 8.55 3.06 -17.30
CA MET A 59 8.16 2.06 -18.30
C MET A 59 9.28 1.82 -19.33
N LYS A 60 10.00 2.87 -19.73
CA LYS A 60 11.16 2.77 -20.63
C LYS A 60 12.26 1.94 -19.96
N TYR A 61 12.65 2.29 -18.73
CA TYR A 61 13.65 1.58 -17.95
C TYR A 61 13.31 0.08 -17.79
N PHE A 62 12.05 -0.25 -17.45
CA PHE A 62 11.64 -1.65 -17.31
C PHE A 62 11.71 -2.44 -18.63
N LYS A 63 11.43 -1.80 -19.77
CA LYS A 63 11.62 -2.44 -21.09
C LYS A 63 13.10 -2.73 -21.37
N GLU A 64 14.01 -1.81 -21.04
CA GLU A 64 15.46 -1.96 -21.24
C GLU A 64 16.03 -3.13 -20.44
N ILE A 65 15.52 -3.35 -19.22
CA ILE A 65 15.95 -4.46 -18.34
C ILE A 65 15.04 -5.70 -18.43
N ASN A 66 14.17 -5.79 -19.45
CA ASN A 66 13.26 -6.91 -19.70
C ASN A 66 12.27 -7.22 -18.54
N ILE A 67 11.88 -6.24 -17.75
CA ILE A 67 10.78 -6.39 -16.80
C ILE A 67 9.46 -6.19 -17.53
N LYS A 68 8.60 -7.23 -17.51
CA LYS A 68 7.27 -7.20 -18.10
C LYS A 68 6.28 -6.63 -17.09
N PHE A 69 5.47 -5.69 -17.55
CA PHE A 69 4.47 -5.02 -16.72
C PHE A 69 3.16 -4.78 -17.47
N GLU A 70 2.13 -4.51 -16.69
CA GLU A 70 0.80 -4.09 -17.14
C GLU A 70 0.43 -2.80 -16.42
N ARG A 71 -0.27 -1.90 -17.10
CA ARG A 71 -0.75 -0.64 -16.51
C ARG A 71 -2.02 -0.87 -15.70
N VAL A 72 -2.14 -0.16 -14.59
CA VAL A 72 -3.37 -0.11 -13.80
C VAL A 72 -4.30 0.95 -14.41
N LEU A 73 -5.47 0.54 -14.92
CA LEU A 73 -6.34 1.43 -15.69
C LEU A 73 -6.93 2.59 -14.88
N TRP A 74 -7.10 2.40 -13.57
CA TRP A 74 -7.70 3.40 -12.67
C TRP A 74 -6.66 4.25 -11.91
N TYR A 75 -5.37 3.93 -12.04
CA TYR A 75 -4.28 4.73 -11.45
C TYR A 75 -3.05 4.74 -12.35
N ASN A 76 -2.85 5.86 -13.04
CA ASN A 76 -1.83 5.98 -14.09
C ASN A 76 -0.39 5.78 -13.59
N ASP A 77 -0.12 6.04 -12.32
CA ASP A 77 1.22 5.95 -11.73
C ASP A 77 1.53 4.56 -11.16
N ALA A 78 0.64 3.58 -11.35
CA ALA A 78 0.81 2.21 -10.87
C ALA A 78 1.05 1.20 -11.99
N LEU A 79 1.86 0.18 -11.68
CA LEU A 79 2.17 -0.95 -12.55
C LEU A 79 2.00 -2.28 -11.83
N ILE A 80 1.57 -3.30 -12.58
CA ILE A 80 1.54 -4.70 -12.18
C ILE A 80 2.72 -5.41 -12.85
N ILE A 81 3.62 -5.99 -12.07
CA ILE A 81 4.80 -6.68 -12.57
C ILE A 81 4.48 -8.16 -12.83
N LYS A 82 4.84 -8.67 -14.01
CA LYS A 82 4.46 -10.03 -14.46
C LYS A 82 5.56 -11.07 -14.30
N ASN A 83 6.83 -10.69 -14.34
CA ASN A 83 7.96 -11.62 -14.40
C ASN A 83 9.06 -11.38 -13.35
N ALA A 84 8.79 -10.54 -12.36
CA ALA A 84 9.68 -10.29 -11.23
C ALA A 84 8.90 -10.27 -9.92
N ASN A 85 9.52 -10.67 -8.82
CA ASN A 85 8.94 -10.59 -7.49
C ASN A 85 9.43 -9.33 -6.74
N GLU A 86 8.87 -9.07 -5.55
CA GLU A 86 9.23 -7.89 -4.75
C GLU A 86 10.73 -7.84 -4.44
N LYS A 87 11.37 -8.97 -4.11
CA LYS A 87 12.79 -9.04 -3.80
C LYS A 87 13.67 -8.68 -5.02
N ASP A 88 13.22 -9.02 -6.22
CA ASP A 88 13.91 -8.67 -7.45
C ASP A 88 13.82 -7.15 -7.70
N ILE A 89 12.64 -6.57 -7.52
CA ILE A 89 12.43 -5.12 -7.64
C ILE A 89 13.21 -4.33 -6.58
N GLN A 90 13.27 -4.82 -5.35
CA GLN A 90 14.02 -4.19 -4.25
C GLN A 90 15.53 -4.07 -4.51
N LYS A 91 16.10 -4.92 -5.37
CA LYS A 91 17.52 -4.86 -5.76
C LYS A 91 17.85 -3.79 -6.78
N LEU A 92 16.83 -3.22 -7.44
CA LEU A 92 17.02 -2.22 -8.48
C LEU A 92 17.41 -0.85 -7.90
N ASP A 93 18.28 -0.15 -8.57
CA ASP A 93 18.70 1.21 -8.21
C ASP A 93 17.53 2.17 -8.04
N ILE A 94 16.52 2.06 -8.90
CA ILE A 94 15.31 2.91 -8.86
C ILE A 94 14.51 2.72 -7.56
N TYR A 95 14.52 1.51 -6.98
CA TYR A 95 13.91 1.25 -5.68
C TYR A 95 14.75 1.89 -4.56
N GLN A 96 16.06 1.71 -4.57
CA GLN A 96 16.98 2.26 -3.58
C GLN A 96 16.99 3.80 -3.57
N LYS A 97 16.78 4.42 -4.73
CA LYS A 97 16.67 5.88 -4.89
C LYS A 97 15.28 6.42 -4.49
N GLY A 98 14.34 5.56 -4.16
CA GLY A 98 12.97 5.94 -3.82
C GLY A 98 12.16 6.47 -5.01
N TYR A 99 12.46 6.05 -6.23
CA TYR A 99 11.73 6.42 -7.45
C TYR A 99 10.43 5.63 -7.61
N ILE A 100 10.36 4.48 -6.95
CA ILE A 100 9.17 3.62 -6.88
C ILE A 100 8.87 3.20 -5.45
N TYR A 101 7.63 2.83 -5.20
CA TYR A 101 7.18 2.24 -3.94
C TYR A 101 6.40 0.96 -4.21
N LEU A 102 6.81 -0.15 -3.58
CA LEU A 102 6.08 -1.42 -3.62
C LEU A 102 4.82 -1.29 -2.76
N GLN A 103 3.65 -1.41 -3.37
CA GLN A 103 2.36 -1.21 -2.70
C GLN A 103 1.30 -2.08 -3.37
N SER A 104 0.42 -2.71 -2.58
CA SER A 104 -0.72 -3.44 -3.14
C SER A 104 -1.72 -2.48 -3.77
N LEU A 105 -2.41 -2.92 -4.82
CA LEU A 105 -3.42 -2.09 -5.50
C LEU A 105 -4.52 -1.63 -4.55
N SER A 106 -4.99 -2.52 -3.67
CA SER A 106 -5.99 -2.17 -2.64
C SER A 106 -5.51 -1.07 -1.71
N SER A 107 -4.23 -1.08 -1.33
CA SER A 107 -3.65 -0.04 -0.47
C SER A 107 -3.48 1.32 -1.17
N MET A 108 -3.49 1.34 -2.51
CA MET A 108 -3.43 2.60 -3.29
C MET A 108 -4.78 3.32 -3.33
N VAL A 109 -5.90 2.63 -3.11
CA VAL A 109 -7.25 3.20 -3.24
C VAL A 109 -7.57 4.27 -2.19
N PRO A 110 -7.31 4.07 -0.86
CA PRO A 110 -7.68 5.06 0.14
C PRO A 110 -7.13 6.47 -0.09
N PRO A 111 -5.83 6.68 -0.44
CA PRO A 111 -5.34 8.02 -0.79
C PRO A 111 -6.00 8.63 -2.02
N LEU A 112 -6.38 7.81 -3.02
CA LEU A 112 -7.10 8.30 -4.21
C LEU A 112 -8.53 8.74 -3.86
N VAL A 113 -9.22 7.99 -2.99
CA VAL A 113 -10.56 8.36 -2.49
C VAL A 113 -10.48 9.61 -1.62
N LEU A 114 -9.45 9.74 -0.78
CA LEU A 114 -9.19 10.94 0.02
C LEU A 114 -9.03 12.18 -0.88
N ASN A 115 -8.48 11.98 -2.09
CA ASN A 115 -8.29 13.01 -3.11
C ASN A 115 -7.64 14.29 -2.55
N PRO A 116 -6.43 14.17 -1.95
CA PRO A 116 -5.75 15.33 -1.36
C PRO A 116 -5.37 16.34 -2.43
N LYS A 117 -5.38 17.64 -2.08
CA LYS A 117 -5.04 18.74 -2.98
C LYS A 117 -3.78 19.45 -2.51
N GLU A 118 -3.09 20.09 -3.45
CA GLU A 118 -1.95 20.97 -3.13
C GLU A 118 -2.37 22.03 -2.10
N GLY A 119 -1.57 22.22 -1.07
CA GLY A 119 -1.79 23.21 -0.02
C GLY A 119 -2.68 22.77 1.14
N GLU A 120 -3.35 21.61 1.05
CA GLU A 120 -4.15 21.09 2.17
C GLU A 120 -3.28 20.59 3.34
N ASN A 121 -3.87 20.56 4.53
CA ASN A 121 -3.34 19.90 5.73
C ASN A 121 -4.01 18.54 5.89
N ILE A 122 -3.27 17.47 5.79
CA ILE A 122 -3.79 16.11 5.87
C ILE A 122 -3.27 15.40 7.13
N LEU A 123 -4.14 14.63 7.77
CA LEU A 123 -3.76 13.72 8.84
C LEU A 123 -3.83 12.27 8.34
N ASP A 124 -2.73 11.54 8.45
CA ASP A 124 -2.70 10.06 8.36
C ASP A 124 -2.54 9.50 9.77
N LEU A 125 -3.66 9.05 10.36
CA LEU A 125 -3.74 8.78 11.81
C LEU A 125 -3.07 7.48 12.24
N THR A 126 -2.91 6.52 11.32
CA THR A 126 -2.31 5.18 11.56
C THR A 126 -1.35 4.84 10.43
N ALA A 127 -0.35 5.69 10.26
CA ALA A 127 0.39 5.89 9.02
C ALA A 127 1.37 4.76 8.63
N ALA A 128 1.92 4.03 9.61
CA ALA A 128 2.98 3.06 9.31
C ALA A 128 2.50 1.88 8.47
N PRO A 129 3.31 1.47 7.49
CA PRO A 129 4.71 1.81 7.25
C PRO A 129 4.96 3.05 6.36
N GLY A 130 3.94 3.84 5.99
CA GLY A 130 4.09 5.06 5.20
C GLY A 130 3.69 4.95 3.72
N SER A 131 3.13 3.84 3.29
CA SER A 131 2.71 3.63 1.90
C SER A 131 1.64 4.65 1.46
N LYS A 132 0.61 4.87 2.29
CA LYS A 132 -0.45 5.82 2.03
C LYS A 132 0.00 7.25 2.26
N THR A 133 0.76 7.50 3.32
CA THR A 133 1.36 8.80 3.64
C THR A 133 2.19 9.36 2.48
N THR A 134 3.12 8.55 1.95
CA THR A 134 4.00 8.96 0.84
C THR A 134 3.25 9.07 -0.49
N GLN A 135 2.15 8.32 -0.68
CA GLN A 135 1.26 8.49 -1.80
C GLN A 135 0.46 9.81 -1.69
N ILE A 136 -0.03 10.17 -0.51
CA ILE A 136 -0.69 11.46 -0.25
C ILE A 136 0.25 12.61 -0.62
N ALA A 137 1.49 12.59 -0.12
CA ALA A 137 2.48 13.62 -0.44
C ALA A 137 2.76 13.74 -1.95
N ALA A 138 2.82 12.61 -2.66
CA ALA A 138 2.98 12.58 -4.11
C ALA A 138 1.75 13.16 -4.84
N LEU A 139 0.53 12.82 -4.42
CA LEU A 139 -0.71 13.36 -4.98
C LEU A 139 -0.85 14.88 -4.73
N MET A 140 -0.25 15.39 -3.65
CA MET A 140 -0.17 16.83 -3.34
C MET A 140 0.98 17.54 -4.05
N ASN A 141 1.71 16.86 -4.94
CA ASN A 141 2.90 17.40 -5.62
C ASN A 141 3.93 18.00 -4.64
N GLY A 142 4.05 17.45 -3.42
CA GLY A 142 4.97 17.94 -2.39
C GLY A 142 4.61 19.31 -1.84
N LYS A 143 3.36 19.76 -1.93
CA LYS A 143 2.90 21.08 -1.44
C LYS A 143 1.77 20.91 -0.44
N GLY A 144 1.91 21.53 0.73
CA GLY A 144 0.96 21.45 1.84
C GLY A 144 1.61 20.88 3.09
N TYR A 145 0.84 20.15 3.89
CA TYR A 145 1.32 19.54 5.13
C TYR A 145 0.65 18.20 5.38
N VAL A 146 1.42 17.20 5.77
CA VAL A 146 0.91 15.88 6.16
C VAL A 146 1.44 15.54 7.55
N LEU A 147 0.55 15.37 8.53
CA LEU A 147 0.90 14.78 9.82
C LEU A 147 0.66 13.28 9.75
N ALA A 148 1.72 12.50 9.94
CA ALA A 148 1.69 11.04 9.92
C ALA A 148 1.92 10.49 11.32
N ASN A 149 0.87 9.93 11.94
CA ASN A 149 0.94 9.40 13.29
C ASN A 149 1.04 7.88 13.30
N GLU A 150 1.83 7.35 14.23
CA GLU A 150 1.91 5.91 14.51
C GLU A 150 2.15 5.66 16.00
N LEU A 151 1.38 4.76 16.58
CA LEU A 151 1.45 4.43 18.00
C LEU A 151 2.68 3.56 18.33
N ASP A 152 2.92 2.52 17.52
CA ASP A 152 4.03 1.60 17.73
C ASP A 152 5.37 2.25 17.34
N LYS A 153 6.30 2.30 18.28
CA LYS A 153 7.60 2.95 18.10
C LYS A 153 8.44 2.34 16.97
N LEU A 154 8.45 1.00 16.85
CA LEU A 154 9.23 0.33 15.79
C LEU A 154 8.62 0.57 14.41
N ARG A 155 7.29 0.55 14.32
CA ARG A 155 6.59 0.90 13.08
C ARG A 155 6.77 2.37 12.72
N CYS A 156 6.81 3.27 13.72
CA CYS A 156 7.09 4.69 13.53
C CYS A 156 8.49 4.92 12.93
N GLU A 157 9.51 4.19 13.36
CA GLU A 157 10.86 4.29 12.76
C GLU A 157 10.87 3.81 11.28
N ARG A 158 10.11 2.78 10.94
CA ARG A 158 9.92 2.35 9.55
C ARG A 158 9.21 3.42 8.72
N LEU A 159 8.21 4.08 9.30
CA LEU A 159 7.50 5.20 8.68
C LEU A 159 8.47 6.35 8.36
N LYS A 160 9.28 6.77 9.33
CA LYS A 160 10.31 7.82 9.15
C LYS A 160 11.28 7.47 8.02
N TYR A 161 11.79 6.23 8.02
CA TYR A 161 12.68 5.75 6.97
C TYR A 161 12.02 5.84 5.58
N ASN A 162 10.78 5.39 5.43
CA ASN A 162 10.08 5.41 4.15
C ASN A 162 9.75 6.83 3.69
N VAL A 163 9.34 7.72 4.59
CA VAL A 163 9.11 9.15 4.32
C VAL A 163 10.39 9.80 3.79
N GLN A 164 11.52 9.58 4.47
CA GLN A 164 12.80 10.11 4.06
C GLN A 164 13.28 9.52 2.73
N SER A 165 13.20 8.20 2.56
CA SER A 165 13.59 7.50 1.32
C SER A 165 12.78 7.99 0.12
N GLN A 166 11.49 8.28 0.30
CA GLN A 166 10.63 8.81 -0.76
C GLN A 166 10.81 10.32 -0.99
N GLY A 167 11.53 11.05 -0.10
CA GLY A 167 11.76 12.50 -0.24
C GLY A 167 10.47 13.31 -0.11
N THR A 168 9.65 12.98 0.88
CA THR A 168 8.37 13.63 1.11
C THR A 168 8.50 14.69 2.19
N ASP A 169 9.08 15.84 1.85
CA ASP A 169 9.48 16.91 2.79
C ASP A 169 8.30 17.58 3.52
N ILE A 170 7.08 17.45 2.99
CA ILE A 170 5.86 17.99 3.61
C ILE A 170 5.29 17.09 4.73
N VAL A 171 5.94 15.94 5.02
CA VAL A 171 5.47 14.97 6.00
C VAL A 171 6.19 15.14 7.33
N GLU A 172 5.44 15.45 8.37
CA GLU A 172 5.88 15.38 9.76
C GLU A 172 5.44 14.03 10.36
N VAL A 173 6.38 13.30 10.97
CA VAL A 173 6.09 12.01 11.60
C VAL A 173 6.07 12.16 13.12
N VAL A 174 4.98 11.75 13.75
CA VAL A 174 4.80 11.73 15.20
C VAL A 174 4.56 10.31 15.71
N ASN A 175 5.08 10.03 16.89
CA ASN A 175 4.81 8.78 17.60
C ASN A 175 3.88 9.08 18.78
N GLY A 176 2.60 8.75 18.64
CA GLY A 176 1.61 9.08 19.66
C GLY A 176 0.32 8.28 19.54
N ARG A 177 -0.51 8.45 20.56
CA ARG A 177 -1.86 7.87 20.56
C ARG A 177 -2.77 8.71 19.68
N GLY A 178 -3.42 8.06 18.69
CA GLY A 178 -4.29 8.71 17.72
C GLY A 178 -5.43 9.49 18.37
N GLU A 179 -5.97 8.99 19.47
CA GLU A 179 -7.06 9.62 20.22
C GLU A 179 -6.70 11.02 20.77
N LYS A 180 -5.40 11.28 20.96
CA LYS A 180 -4.92 12.55 21.48
C LYS A 180 -4.56 13.57 20.39
N ILE A 181 -4.47 13.14 19.14
CA ILE A 181 -4.11 14.03 18.03
C ILE A 181 -5.14 15.16 17.87
N GLY A 182 -6.44 14.85 17.98
CA GLY A 182 -7.49 15.88 17.91
C GLY A 182 -7.40 16.95 18.99
N GLU A 183 -6.95 16.57 20.20
CA GLU A 183 -6.74 17.53 21.31
C GLU A 183 -5.51 18.40 21.07
N GLN A 184 -4.44 17.84 20.48
CA GLN A 184 -3.18 18.56 20.22
C GLN A 184 -3.26 19.46 18.98
N TYR A 185 -4.09 19.11 18.02
CA TYR A 185 -4.23 19.79 16.73
C TYR A 185 -5.70 20.09 16.40
N PRO A 186 -6.41 20.89 17.21
CA PRO A 186 -7.82 21.16 16.97
C PRO A 186 -8.00 21.92 15.65
N GLU A 187 -8.98 21.48 14.86
CA GLU A 187 -9.40 22.09 13.58
C GLU A 187 -8.27 22.34 12.56
N LYS A 188 -7.13 21.61 12.67
CA LYS A 188 -5.95 21.83 11.83
C LYS A 188 -6.04 21.19 10.45
N PHE A 189 -6.77 20.09 10.29
CA PHE A 189 -6.71 19.27 9.11
C PHE A 189 -7.95 19.41 8.22
N ASP A 190 -7.70 19.53 6.90
CA ASP A 190 -8.74 19.57 5.89
C ASP A 190 -9.32 18.16 5.64
N LYS A 191 -8.48 17.12 5.75
CA LYS A 191 -8.85 15.72 5.57
C LYS A 191 -8.08 14.81 6.51
N VAL A 192 -8.72 13.68 6.85
CA VAL A 192 -8.14 12.66 7.72
C VAL A 192 -8.23 11.30 7.04
N LEU A 193 -7.10 10.61 6.94
CA LEU A 193 -7.04 9.19 6.60
C LEU A 193 -6.94 8.36 7.88
N LEU A 194 -7.89 7.42 8.04
CA LEU A 194 -7.88 6.44 9.12
C LEU A 194 -7.95 5.03 8.53
N ASP A 195 -6.80 4.37 8.45
CA ASP A 195 -6.65 2.99 8.00
C ASP A 195 -6.20 2.12 9.17
N THR A 196 -7.16 1.75 10.02
CA THR A 196 -6.90 1.05 11.28
C THR A 196 -6.40 -0.37 11.08
N PRO A 197 -5.62 -0.90 12.04
CA PRO A 197 -5.30 -2.32 12.09
C PRO A 197 -6.56 -3.19 12.06
N CYS A 198 -6.50 -4.28 11.30
CA CYS A 198 -7.56 -5.28 11.22
C CYS A 198 -7.00 -6.67 11.60
N SER A 199 -7.86 -7.70 11.64
CA SER A 199 -7.49 -9.11 11.89
C SER A 199 -6.47 -9.67 10.89
N GLY A 200 -6.36 -9.07 9.70
CA GLY A 200 -5.36 -9.47 8.70
C GLY A 200 -5.76 -10.68 7.87
N GLU A 201 -7.00 -11.12 7.92
CA GLU A 201 -7.53 -12.28 7.17
C GLU A 201 -7.27 -12.20 5.66
N GLY A 202 -7.26 -11.01 5.09
CA GLY A 202 -6.88 -10.79 3.69
C GLY A 202 -5.41 -11.11 3.35
N ARG A 203 -4.59 -11.53 4.33
CA ARG A 203 -3.18 -11.92 4.16
C ARG A 203 -2.95 -13.42 4.10
N PHE A 204 -3.97 -14.22 4.25
CA PHE A 204 -3.87 -15.66 4.04
C PHE A 204 -3.44 -15.97 2.61
N THR A 205 -2.38 -16.79 2.45
CA THR A 205 -1.79 -17.21 1.16
C THR A 205 -1.26 -18.63 1.24
#